data_ce51b6470561d41ca0bb6b6c466f9bb3
#
_entry.id   ce51b6470561d41ca0bb6b6c466f9bb3
#
_cell.length_a   1.000
_cell.length_b   1.000
_cell.length_c   1.000
_cell.angle_alpha   90.00
_cell.angle_beta   90.00
_cell.angle_gamma   90.00
#
_symmetry.space_group_name_H-M   'P 1'
#
loop_
_entity.id
_entity.type
_entity.pdbx_description
1 polymer ?
#
loop_
_entity_poly.entity_id
_entity_poly.type
_entity_poly.pdbx_seq_one_letter_code
_entity_poly.pdbx_strand_id
1 'polypeptide(L)'
;PALIEAIEKEPDTLLVGARNLASDNMPGKNTFANKFSNFWFTLETGIKLQDTQSGYRLYPIQRMNVDKWYYTAKYEFELEALVFAAWGGITVKNIPVHVYYPPQEERVSHFRPFRDFTRISILNTVLVLVTFLWIIPRNFFRKLTWKNCKQFFSDHVTHSPESNLRITAAITLGVFMGIVPVWGYQMLITLFLAHLFRLNKVIAIVAANISIPPMIPFLLYGSYVTGCKVPVSYTHLTLPT
;
A
#
# COMPACT_ATOMS: atom_id res chain seq x y z
N PRO A 1 -1.85 34.60 -6.56
CA PRO A 1 -3.29 34.62 -6.86
C PRO A 1 -3.81 33.19 -7.05
N ALA A 2 -3.25 32.38 -7.97
CA ALA A 2 -3.78 31.04 -8.31
C ALA A 2 -3.95 30.07 -7.12
N LEU A 3 -3.02 30.05 -6.14
CA LEU A 3 -3.17 29.20 -4.95
C LEU A 3 -4.29 29.70 -4.04
N ILE A 4 -4.46 31.02 -3.92
CA ILE A 4 -5.51 31.63 -3.07
C ILE A 4 -6.89 31.31 -3.67
N GLU A 5 -7.06 31.52 -4.97
CA GLU A 5 -8.30 31.18 -5.67
C GLU A 5 -8.64 29.68 -5.58
N ALA A 6 -7.61 28.81 -5.56
CA ALA A 6 -7.81 27.38 -5.45
C ALA A 6 -8.20 26.95 -4.03
N ILE A 7 -7.62 27.56 -2.98
CA ILE A 7 -7.96 27.26 -1.59
C ILE A 7 -9.34 27.76 -1.22
N GLU A 8 -9.78 28.89 -1.81
CA GLU A 8 -11.15 29.40 -1.64
C GLU A 8 -12.21 28.40 -2.17
N LYS A 9 -11.87 27.68 -3.25
CA LYS A 9 -12.75 26.64 -3.81
C LYS A 9 -12.70 25.33 -3.03
N GLU A 10 -11.54 24.98 -2.48
CA GLU A 10 -11.33 23.72 -1.77
C GLU A 10 -10.55 23.97 -0.47
N PRO A 11 -11.17 24.52 0.58
CA PRO A 11 -10.50 24.96 1.81
C PRO A 11 -9.85 23.81 2.60
N ASP A 12 -10.33 22.58 2.39
CA ASP A 12 -9.87 21.38 3.07
C ASP A 12 -8.70 20.68 2.36
N THR A 13 -8.14 21.28 1.30
CA THR A 13 -7.10 20.69 0.46
C THR A 13 -5.73 21.30 0.77
N LEU A 14 -4.71 20.46 0.90
CA LEU A 14 -3.32 20.89 0.94
C LEU A 14 -2.84 21.15 -0.50
N LEU A 15 -2.47 22.39 -0.78
CA LEU A 15 -2.02 22.82 -2.10
C LEU A 15 -0.50 22.95 -2.14
N VAL A 16 0.12 22.35 -3.14
CA VAL A 16 1.57 22.42 -3.38
C VAL A 16 1.82 23.05 -4.74
N GLY A 17 2.56 24.13 -4.76
CA GLY A 17 2.95 24.78 -6.00
C GLY A 17 3.91 23.91 -6.81
N ALA A 18 3.49 23.41 -7.97
CA ALA A 18 4.31 22.59 -8.84
C ALA A 18 5.11 23.46 -9.81
N ARG A 19 6.43 23.30 -9.77
CA ARG A 19 7.35 23.94 -10.71
C ARG A 19 7.33 23.20 -12.05
N ASN A 20 7.53 23.92 -13.14
CA ASN A 20 7.72 23.28 -14.43
C ASN A 20 9.12 22.62 -14.47
N LEU A 21 9.17 21.31 -14.25
CA LEU A 21 10.42 20.54 -14.24
C LEU A 21 11.04 20.35 -15.63
N ALA A 22 10.31 20.68 -16.69
CA ALA A 22 10.77 20.61 -18.08
C ALA A 22 11.35 21.94 -18.58
N SER A 23 11.43 22.99 -17.73
CA SER A 23 12.02 24.26 -18.14
C SER A 23 13.54 24.13 -18.32
N ASP A 24 14.07 24.66 -19.42
CA ASP A 24 15.50 24.60 -19.78
C ASP A 24 16.45 25.21 -18.73
N ASN A 25 15.92 26.02 -17.83
CA ASN A 25 16.67 26.70 -16.77
C ASN A 25 16.78 25.91 -15.46
N MET A 26 16.18 24.72 -15.38
CA MET A 26 16.25 23.90 -14.16
C MET A 26 17.49 23.01 -14.16
N PRO A 27 18.35 23.03 -13.13
CA PRO A 27 19.48 22.12 -13.04
C PRO A 27 19.04 20.65 -13.04
N GLY A 28 19.65 19.81 -13.88
CA GLY A 28 19.29 18.39 -14.02
C GLY A 28 19.35 17.59 -12.71
N LYS A 29 20.25 17.96 -11.77
CA LYS A 29 20.31 17.37 -10.42
C LYS A 29 19.04 17.59 -9.62
N ASN A 30 18.41 18.75 -9.74
CA ASN A 30 17.17 19.09 -9.06
C ASN A 30 15.98 18.28 -9.63
N THR A 31 15.99 18.06 -10.93
CA THR A 31 14.97 17.23 -11.60
C THR A 31 15.02 15.78 -11.12
N PHE A 32 16.23 15.20 -11.00
CA PHE A 32 16.40 13.85 -10.48
C PHE A 32 15.93 13.74 -9.01
N ALA A 33 16.39 14.66 -8.15
CA ALA A 33 16.01 14.68 -6.75
C ALA A 33 14.49 14.83 -6.57
N ASN A 34 13.85 15.65 -7.40
CA ASN A 34 12.40 15.81 -7.38
C ASN A 34 11.67 14.54 -7.81
N LYS A 35 12.07 13.91 -8.93
CA LYS A 35 11.48 12.64 -9.38
C LYS A 35 11.63 11.54 -8.32
N PHE A 36 12.78 11.49 -7.66
CA PHE A 36 13.06 10.55 -6.59
C PHE A 36 12.13 10.79 -5.38
N SER A 37 11.99 12.04 -4.95
CA SER A 37 11.07 12.41 -3.87
C SER A 37 9.61 12.11 -4.22
N ASN A 38 9.17 12.40 -5.44
CA ASN A 38 7.82 12.09 -5.92
C ASN A 38 7.53 10.59 -5.94
N PHE A 39 8.52 9.78 -6.29
CA PHE A 39 8.40 8.31 -6.26
C PHE A 39 8.15 7.81 -4.83
N TRP A 40 8.96 8.26 -3.85
CA TRP A 40 8.79 7.86 -2.45
C TRP A 40 7.46 8.33 -1.89
N PHE A 41 7.09 9.57 -2.11
CA PHE A 41 5.79 10.10 -1.70
C PHE A 41 4.62 9.29 -2.28
N THR A 42 4.71 8.91 -3.56
CA THR A 42 3.69 8.06 -4.19
C THR A 42 3.61 6.68 -3.55
N LEU A 43 4.76 6.08 -3.21
CA LEU A 43 4.82 4.78 -2.51
C LEU A 43 4.22 4.86 -1.11
N GLU A 44 4.49 5.94 -0.37
CA GLU A 44 4.06 6.15 1.01
C GLU A 44 2.57 6.50 1.15
N THR A 45 2.02 7.20 0.15
CA THR A 45 0.66 7.77 0.25
C THR A 45 -0.32 7.25 -0.80
N GLY A 46 0.18 6.69 -1.90
CA GLY A 46 -0.62 6.35 -3.08
C GLY A 46 -1.01 7.54 -3.95
N ILE A 47 -0.62 8.77 -3.58
CA ILE A 47 -0.96 10.01 -4.28
C ILE A 47 0.17 10.37 -5.23
N LYS A 48 -0.15 10.64 -6.51
CA LYS A 48 0.83 11.09 -7.50
C LYS A 48 0.88 12.61 -7.52
N LEU A 49 2.04 13.18 -7.19
CA LEU A 49 2.34 14.60 -7.30
C LEU A 49 3.41 14.85 -8.35
N GLN A 50 3.36 16.02 -8.98
CA GLN A 50 4.37 16.45 -9.96
C GLN A 50 5.61 17.05 -9.27
N ASP A 51 5.42 17.72 -8.14
CA ASP A 51 6.48 18.36 -7.37
C ASP A 51 6.18 18.26 -5.87
N THR A 52 6.95 17.45 -5.17
CA THR A 52 6.87 17.29 -3.70
C THR A 52 7.91 18.11 -2.96
N GLN A 53 8.88 18.70 -3.66
CA GLN A 53 9.98 19.44 -3.05
C GLN A 53 9.76 20.97 -3.05
N SER A 54 8.64 21.45 -3.64
CA SER A 54 8.32 22.86 -3.59
C SER A 54 7.96 23.28 -2.16
N GLY A 55 8.62 24.31 -1.64
CA GLY A 55 8.29 24.92 -0.35
C GLY A 55 7.08 25.87 -0.43
N TYR A 56 6.57 26.16 -1.63
CA TYR A 56 5.41 27.04 -1.81
C TYR A 56 4.12 26.22 -1.63
N ARG A 57 3.56 26.25 -0.41
CA ARG A 57 2.44 25.41 0.00
C ARG A 57 1.40 26.17 0.80
N LEU A 58 0.15 25.76 0.68
CA LEU A 58 -0.93 26.18 1.56
C LEU A 58 -1.47 24.97 2.34
N TYR A 59 -1.44 25.11 3.65
CA TYR A 59 -1.86 24.06 4.57
C TYR A 59 -3.26 24.35 5.15
N PRO A 60 -4.21 23.42 5.10
CA PRO A 60 -5.51 23.54 5.76
C PRO A 60 -5.35 23.30 7.27
N ILE A 61 -4.92 24.31 8.02
CA ILE A 61 -4.55 24.20 9.44
C ILE A 61 -5.69 23.63 10.29
N GLN A 62 -6.94 23.96 9.98
CA GLN A 62 -8.12 23.46 10.69
C GLN A 62 -8.31 21.93 10.56
N ARG A 63 -7.83 21.35 9.46
CA ARG A 63 -7.88 19.91 9.19
C ARG A 63 -6.62 19.19 9.63
N MET A 64 -5.52 19.90 9.73
CA MET A 64 -4.27 19.34 10.24
C MET A 64 -4.36 19.19 11.75
N ASN A 65 -4.02 18.02 12.25
CA ASN A 65 -3.89 17.81 13.69
C ASN A 65 -2.61 18.49 14.16
N VAL A 66 -2.72 19.76 14.55
CA VAL A 66 -1.59 20.60 14.93
C VAL A 66 -0.92 20.08 16.21
N ASP A 67 -1.65 19.30 17.03
CA ASP A 67 -1.15 18.69 18.26
C ASP A 67 -0.27 17.45 18.00
N LYS A 68 -0.18 16.99 16.76
CA LYS A 68 0.74 15.91 16.42
C LYS A 68 2.17 16.42 16.43
N TRP A 69 2.97 15.72 17.19
CA TRP A 69 4.42 15.93 17.20
C TRP A 69 5.02 15.55 15.85
N TYR A 70 5.78 16.47 15.24
CA TYR A 70 6.62 16.19 14.10
C TYR A 70 8.02 15.83 14.60
N TYR A 71 8.59 14.78 14.04
CA TYR A 71 9.89 14.24 14.49
C TYR A 71 11.07 14.97 13.87
N THR A 72 10.84 15.68 12.76
CA THR A 72 11.90 16.34 12.00
C THR A 72 11.79 17.86 12.05
N ALA A 73 12.94 18.51 11.85
CA ALA A 73 13.05 19.95 11.69
C ALA A 73 13.94 20.23 10.49
N LYS A 74 13.70 21.23 9.69
CA LYS A 74 14.38 21.62 8.47
C LYS A 74 13.72 21.04 7.21
N TYR A 75 14.52 20.61 6.21
CA TYR A 75 14.01 20.13 4.91
C TYR A 75 13.17 18.85 5.02
N GLU A 76 13.50 18.00 5.98
CA GLU A 76 12.76 16.76 6.23
C GLU A 76 11.33 17.03 6.71
N PHE A 77 11.12 18.09 7.50
CA PHE A 77 9.81 18.47 8.01
C PHE A 77 8.79 18.71 6.90
N GLU A 78 9.21 19.29 5.80
CA GLU A 78 8.31 19.56 4.68
C GLU A 78 7.75 18.27 4.07
N LEU A 79 8.57 17.23 3.99
CA LEU A 79 8.15 15.93 3.49
C LEU A 79 7.29 15.19 4.52
N GLU A 80 7.71 15.19 5.78
CA GLU A 80 6.96 14.57 6.88
C GLU A 80 5.55 15.17 7.00
N ALA A 81 5.42 16.49 6.99
CA ALA A 81 4.14 17.18 7.07
C ALA A 81 3.22 16.83 5.90
N LEU A 82 3.78 16.70 4.70
CA LEU A 82 3.04 16.33 3.50
C LEU A 82 2.50 14.89 3.57
N VAL A 83 3.34 13.94 4.00
CA VAL A 83 2.96 12.53 4.16
C VAL A 83 1.94 12.37 5.28
N PHE A 84 2.12 13.03 6.42
CA PHE A 84 1.19 12.97 7.54
C PHE A 84 -0.18 13.57 7.20
N ALA A 85 -0.21 14.66 6.44
CA ALA A 85 -1.46 15.21 5.92
C ALA A 85 -2.20 14.20 5.05
N ALA A 86 -1.49 13.56 4.11
CA ALA A 86 -2.06 12.52 3.24
C ALA A 86 -2.57 11.31 4.04
N TRP A 87 -1.82 10.81 5.02
CA TRP A 87 -2.25 9.72 5.91
C TRP A 87 -3.43 10.11 6.81
N GLY A 88 -3.56 11.40 7.11
CA GLY A 88 -4.70 11.98 7.82
C GLY A 88 -5.97 12.08 6.97
N GLY A 89 -5.87 11.77 5.68
CA GLY A 89 -7.00 11.84 4.74
C GLY A 89 -7.22 13.24 4.14
N ILE A 90 -6.26 14.14 4.28
CA ILE A 90 -6.28 15.44 3.62
C ILE A 90 -5.94 15.25 2.15
N THR A 91 -6.77 15.79 1.27
CA THR A 91 -6.50 15.80 -0.16
C THR A 91 -5.27 16.66 -0.46
N VAL A 92 -4.33 16.13 -1.24
CA VAL A 92 -3.12 16.86 -1.64
C VAL A 92 -3.14 17.06 -3.14
N LYS A 93 -2.98 18.30 -3.60
CA LYS A 93 -3.00 18.66 -5.03
C LYS A 93 -1.83 19.56 -5.40
N ASN A 94 -1.38 19.41 -6.65
CA ASN A 94 -0.42 20.36 -7.23
C ASN A 94 -1.15 21.47 -8.00
N ILE A 95 -0.61 22.69 -7.90
CA ILE A 95 -1.01 23.83 -8.72
C ILE A 95 0.23 24.33 -9.43
N PRO A 96 0.19 24.54 -10.77
CA PRO A 96 1.34 25.03 -11.50
C PRO A 96 1.72 26.43 -11.06
N VAL A 97 3.01 26.64 -10.79
CA VAL A 97 3.57 27.93 -10.41
C VAL A 97 4.78 28.26 -11.28
N HIS A 98 4.91 29.53 -11.63
CA HIS A 98 6.09 30.01 -12.30
C HIS A 98 7.16 30.39 -11.28
N VAL A 99 8.36 29.83 -11.45
CA VAL A 99 9.51 30.13 -10.60
C VAL A 99 10.61 30.72 -11.48
N TYR A 100 11.11 31.88 -11.08
CA TYR A 100 12.30 32.46 -11.67
C TYR A 100 13.55 31.81 -11.07
N TYR A 101 14.42 31.31 -11.91
CA TYR A 101 15.72 30.78 -11.52
C TYR A 101 16.78 31.81 -11.92
N PRO A 102 17.46 32.48 -10.96
CA PRO A 102 18.54 33.38 -11.26
C PRO A 102 19.72 32.63 -11.93
N PRO A 103 20.64 33.35 -12.59
CA PRO A 103 21.86 32.76 -13.13
C PRO A 103 22.63 31.98 -12.07
N GLN A 104 23.44 31.01 -12.50
CA GLN A 104 24.09 30.04 -11.60
C GLN A 104 25.03 30.71 -10.58
N GLU A 105 25.60 31.86 -10.96
CA GLU A 105 26.52 32.65 -10.14
C GLU A 105 25.83 33.33 -8.94
N GLU A 106 24.55 33.62 -9.06
CA GLU A 106 23.76 34.32 -8.03
C GLU A 106 23.00 33.35 -7.10
N ARG A 107 23.08 32.03 -7.38
CA ARG A 107 22.33 31.02 -6.61
C ARG A 107 23.03 30.71 -5.30
N VAL A 108 22.41 31.06 -4.19
CA VAL A 108 22.84 30.66 -2.86
C VAL A 108 22.02 29.42 -2.43
N SER A 109 22.70 28.31 -2.19
CA SER A 109 22.06 27.09 -1.66
C SER A 109 22.59 26.76 -0.27
N HIS A 110 21.72 26.64 0.69
CA HIS A 110 22.04 26.19 2.05
C HIS A 110 21.95 24.66 2.21
N PHE A 111 21.60 23.94 1.13
CA PHE A 111 21.49 22.48 1.13
C PHE A 111 22.87 21.83 1.18
N ARG A 112 23.08 20.96 2.16
CA ARG A 112 24.31 20.17 2.34
C ARG A 112 24.09 18.75 1.77
N PRO A 113 24.66 18.44 0.57
CA PRO A 113 24.25 17.25 -0.20
C PRO A 113 24.29 15.94 0.61
N PHE A 114 25.38 15.63 1.26
CA PHE A 114 25.49 14.38 2.01
C PHE A 114 24.63 14.33 3.26
N ARG A 115 24.67 15.37 4.08
CA ARG A 115 24.00 15.40 5.38
C ARG A 115 22.49 15.45 5.24
N ASP A 116 21.99 16.32 4.38
CA ASP A 116 20.56 16.51 4.22
C ASP A 116 19.95 15.38 3.41
N PHE A 117 20.67 14.85 2.41
CA PHE A 117 20.23 13.64 1.69
C PHE A 117 20.15 12.41 2.60
N THR A 118 21.14 12.20 3.47
CA THR A 118 21.10 11.07 4.43
C THR A 118 19.90 11.17 5.36
N ARG A 119 19.60 12.36 5.88
CA ARG A 119 18.43 12.57 6.74
C ARG A 119 17.12 12.30 6.04
N ILE A 120 16.96 12.83 4.81
CA ILE A 120 15.78 12.57 3.99
C ILE A 120 15.64 11.08 3.68
N SER A 121 16.75 10.38 3.41
CA SER A 121 16.74 8.93 3.14
C SER A 121 16.34 8.12 4.38
N ILE A 122 16.82 8.49 5.56
CA ILE A 122 16.39 7.86 6.82
C ILE A 122 14.91 8.08 7.06
N LEU A 123 14.43 9.32 6.89
CA LEU A 123 13.02 9.64 7.03
C LEU A 123 12.15 8.81 6.07
N ASN A 124 12.49 8.77 4.78
CA ASN A 124 11.76 7.96 3.79
C ASN A 124 11.76 6.48 4.18
N THR A 125 12.87 5.93 4.65
CA THR A 125 12.92 4.54 5.11
C THR A 125 11.94 4.30 6.26
N VAL A 126 11.90 5.19 7.24
CA VAL A 126 10.95 5.10 8.36
C VAL A 126 9.51 5.23 7.88
N LEU A 127 9.21 6.21 7.01
CA LEU A 127 7.87 6.43 6.47
C LEU A 127 7.38 5.22 5.66
N VAL A 128 8.26 4.62 4.86
CA VAL A 128 7.95 3.39 4.10
C VAL A 128 7.67 2.22 5.05
N LEU A 129 8.48 2.02 6.08
CA LEU A 129 8.23 0.98 7.08
C LEU A 129 6.88 1.20 7.77
N VAL A 130 6.59 2.42 8.19
CA VAL A 130 5.28 2.77 8.79
C VAL A 130 4.14 2.53 7.79
N THR A 131 4.34 2.86 6.52
CA THR A 131 3.35 2.62 5.48
C THR A 131 3.02 1.13 5.36
N PHE A 132 4.03 0.28 5.21
CA PHE A 132 3.83 -1.16 5.01
C PHE A 132 3.36 -1.88 6.28
N LEU A 133 3.91 -1.53 7.45
CA LEU A 133 3.63 -2.23 8.70
C LEU A 133 2.35 -1.72 9.41
N TRP A 134 1.96 -0.49 9.18
CA TRP A 134 0.85 0.13 9.90
C TRP A 134 -0.25 0.71 9.01
N ILE A 135 0.10 1.57 8.06
CA ILE A 135 -0.91 2.31 7.27
C ILE A 135 -1.69 1.38 6.34
N ILE A 136 -0.99 0.54 5.56
CA ILE A 136 -1.62 -0.40 4.62
C ILE A 136 -2.49 -1.41 5.38
N PRO A 137 -2.00 -2.14 6.42
CA PRO A 137 -2.84 -3.06 7.17
C PRO A 137 -4.02 -2.36 7.84
N ARG A 138 -3.80 -1.22 8.50
CA ARG A 138 -4.87 -0.44 9.11
C ARG A 138 -5.97 -0.08 8.12
N ASN A 139 -5.60 0.43 6.94
CA ASN A 139 -6.55 0.82 5.90
C ASN A 139 -7.26 -0.39 5.30
N PHE A 140 -6.56 -1.51 5.17
CA PHE A 140 -7.15 -2.78 4.74
C PHE A 140 -8.21 -3.25 5.74
N PHE A 141 -7.88 -3.33 7.04
CA PHE A 141 -8.84 -3.74 8.07
C PHE A 141 -10.02 -2.76 8.21
N ARG A 142 -9.79 -1.44 8.05
CA ARG A 142 -10.89 -0.46 8.03
C ARG A 142 -11.84 -0.64 6.84
N LYS A 143 -11.34 -1.08 5.70
CA LYS A 143 -12.16 -1.41 4.51
C LYS A 143 -12.84 -2.77 4.64
N LEU A 144 -12.33 -3.66 5.49
CA LEU A 144 -12.88 -4.99 5.73
C LEU A 144 -14.10 -4.94 6.66
N THR A 145 -15.05 -4.08 6.33
CA THR A 145 -16.33 -4.00 7.03
C THR A 145 -17.21 -5.16 6.57
N TRP A 146 -18.01 -5.73 7.48
CA TRP A 146 -18.93 -6.83 7.17
C TRP A 146 -19.81 -6.55 5.94
N LYS A 147 -20.22 -5.29 5.76
CA LYS A 147 -20.96 -4.85 4.57
C LYS A 147 -20.16 -5.03 3.28
N ASN A 148 -18.89 -4.64 3.27
CA ASN A 148 -18.02 -4.76 2.10
C ASN A 148 -17.67 -6.23 1.81
N CYS A 149 -17.47 -7.04 2.85
CA CYS A 149 -17.26 -8.47 2.70
C CYS A 149 -18.51 -9.15 2.12
N LYS A 150 -19.70 -8.82 2.62
CA LYS A 150 -20.95 -9.35 2.11
C LYS A 150 -21.18 -8.96 0.65
N GLN A 151 -20.90 -7.70 0.30
CA GLN A 151 -21.00 -7.21 -1.07
C GLN A 151 -20.00 -7.92 -1.98
N PHE A 152 -18.73 -8.08 -1.57
CA PHE A 152 -17.72 -8.82 -2.32
C PHE A 152 -18.17 -10.27 -2.59
N PHE A 153 -18.70 -10.96 -1.57
CA PHE A 153 -19.27 -12.30 -1.73
C PHE A 153 -20.47 -12.31 -2.67
N SER A 154 -21.38 -11.35 -2.53
CA SER A 154 -22.55 -11.23 -3.41
C SER A 154 -22.14 -11.04 -4.86
N ASP A 155 -21.19 -10.16 -5.15
CA ASP A 155 -20.78 -9.81 -6.51
C ASP A 155 -20.01 -10.94 -7.20
N HIS A 156 -19.19 -11.69 -6.44
CA HIS A 156 -18.33 -12.72 -7.01
C HIS A 156 -18.91 -14.15 -6.96
N VAL A 157 -19.84 -14.41 -6.04
CA VAL A 157 -20.44 -15.75 -5.86
C VAL A 157 -21.89 -15.75 -6.35
N THR A 158 -22.72 -14.82 -5.85
CA THR A 158 -24.18 -14.88 -6.09
C THR A 158 -24.54 -14.28 -7.45
N HIS A 159 -23.89 -13.19 -7.87
CA HIS A 159 -24.15 -12.51 -9.15
C HIS A 159 -23.08 -12.77 -10.22
N SER A 160 -22.26 -13.79 -10.00
CA SER A 160 -21.26 -14.19 -10.99
C SER A 160 -21.97 -14.75 -12.25
N PRO A 161 -21.57 -14.33 -13.45
CA PRO A 161 -22.08 -14.90 -14.70
C PRO A 161 -21.63 -16.35 -14.92
N GLU A 162 -20.83 -16.90 -14.01
CA GLU A 162 -20.31 -18.26 -14.09
C GLU A 162 -21.33 -19.31 -13.59
N SER A 163 -21.28 -20.49 -14.15
CA SER A 163 -22.15 -21.59 -13.70
C SER A 163 -21.80 -22.00 -12.27
N ASN A 164 -22.81 -22.43 -11.50
CA ASN A 164 -22.63 -22.91 -10.12
C ASN A 164 -21.55 -24.00 -10.01
N LEU A 165 -21.44 -24.85 -11.04
CA LEU A 165 -20.41 -25.90 -11.09
C LEU A 165 -18.99 -25.32 -11.09
N ARG A 166 -18.74 -24.25 -11.87
CA ARG A 166 -17.43 -23.59 -11.94
C ARG A 166 -17.09 -22.88 -10.63
N ILE A 167 -18.06 -22.26 -9.98
CA ILE A 167 -17.88 -21.64 -8.68
C ILE A 167 -17.52 -22.70 -7.63
N THR A 168 -18.28 -23.80 -7.60
CA THR A 168 -18.01 -24.92 -6.68
C THR A 168 -16.63 -25.53 -6.94
N ALA A 169 -16.26 -25.75 -8.18
CA ALA A 169 -14.94 -26.26 -8.55
C ALA A 169 -13.80 -25.29 -8.13
N ALA A 170 -14.01 -23.99 -8.26
CA ALA A 170 -13.04 -22.99 -7.82
C ALA A 170 -12.85 -22.99 -6.29
N ILE A 171 -13.95 -23.09 -5.53
CA ILE A 171 -13.90 -23.22 -4.07
C ILE A 171 -13.20 -24.52 -3.65
N THR A 172 -13.57 -25.63 -4.26
CA THR A 172 -12.99 -26.95 -3.95
C THR A 172 -11.48 -26.95 -4.23
N LEU A 173 -11.06 -26.44 -5.39
CA LEU A 173 -9.65 -26.30 -5.73
C LEU A 173 -8.91 -25.44 -4.72
N GLY A 174 -9.49 -24.28 -4.35
CA GLY A 174 -8.89 -23.38 -3.38
C GLY A 174 -8.73 -24.03 -2.01
N VAL A 175 -9.78 -24.62 -1.47
CA VAL A 175 -9.74 -25.32 -0.17
C VAL A 175 -8.74 -26.47 -0.19
N PHE A 176 -8.74 -27.28 -1.25
CA PHE A 176 -7.76 -28.35 -1.42
C PHE A 176 -6.33 -27.83 -1.37
N MET A 177 -6.02 -26.81 -2.16
CA MET A 177 -4.69 -26.19 -2.18
C MET A 177 -4.33 -25.49 -0.87
N GLY A 178 -5.33 -25.00 -0.13
CA GLY A 178 -5.13 -24.42 1.20
C GLY A 178 -4.71 -25.45 2.26
N ILE A 179 -5.07 -26.72 2.09
CA ILE A 179 -4.74 -27.81 3.03
C ILE A 179 -3.44 -28.52 2.64
N VAL A 180 -3.13 -28.59 1.35
CA VAL A 180 -1.90 -29.22 0.85
C VAL A 180 -0.67 -28.45 1.37
N PRO A 181 0.33 -29.13 1.98
CA PRO A 181 1.48 -28.48 2.62
C PRO A 181 2.53 -27.99 1.58
N VAL A 182 2.10 -27.14 0.64
CA VAL A 182 2.97 -26.51 -0.36
C VAL A 182 3.28 -25.07 0.08
N TRP A 183 4.01 -24.96 1.16
CA TRP A 183 4.30 -23.69 1.83
C TRP A 183 4.97 -22.68 0.91
N GLY A 184 4.38 -21.49 0.83
CA GLY A 184 4.87 -20.37 0.00
C GLY A 184 4.44 -20.41 -1.47
N TYR A 185 4.23 -21.57 -2.07
CA TYR A 185 3.84 -21.70 -3.49
C TYR A 185 2.34 -21.94 -3.70
N GLN A 186 1.58 -22.19 -2.65
CA GLN A 186 0.16 -22.56 -2.74
C GLN A 186 -0.67 -21.55 -3.53
N MET A 187 -0.44 -20.24 -3.36
CA MET A 187 -1.17 -19.21 -4.12
C MET A 187 -0.82 -19.22 -5.60
N LEU A 188 0.46 -19.40 -5.94
CA LEU A 188 0.91 -19.46 -7.34
C LEU A 188 0.36 -20.68 -8.04
N ILE A 189 0.40 -21.85 -7.38
CA ILE A 189 -0.13 -23.11 -7.92
C ILE A 189 -1.65 -23.01 -8.07
N THR A 190 -2.36 -22.48 -7.06
CA THR A 190 -3.81 -22.25 -7.13
C THR A 190 -4.18 -21.35 -8.30
N LEU A 191 -3.46 -20.24 -8.48
CA LEU A 191 -3.68 -19.31 -9.58
C LEU A 191 -3.45 -19.98 -10.93
N PHE A 192 -2.37 -20.75 -11.06
CA PHE A 192 -2.03 -21.49 -12.28
C PHE A 192 -3.11 -22.55 -12.61
N LEU A 193 -3.50 -23.37 -11.63
CA LEU A 193 -4.53 -24.39 -11.82
C LEU A 193 -5.91 -23.77 -12.12
N ALA A 194 -6.29 -22.71 -11.41
CA ALA A 194 -7.52 -21.99 -11.68
C ALA A 194 -7.53 -21.39 -13.09
N HIS A 195 -6.36 -20.93 -13.59
CA HIS A 195 -6.23 -20.48 -14.98
C HIS A 195 -6.36 -21.63 -15.98
N LEU A 196 -5.68 -22.73 -15.73
CA LEU A 196 -5.69 -23.93 -16.59
C LEU A 196 -7.11 -24.51 -16.72
N PHE A 197 -7.84 -24.63 -15.62
CA PHE A 197 -9.21 -25.16 -15.59
C PHE A 197 -10.27 -24.09 -15.92
N ARG A 198 -9.87 -22.86 -16.27
CA ARG A 198 -10.77 -21.74 -16.58
C ARG A 198 -11.79 -21.46 -15.46
N LEU A 199 -11.34 -21.62 -14.19
CA LEU A 199 -12.11 -21.33 -13.00
C LEU A 199 -11.95 -19.90 -12.56
N ASN A 200 -12.83 -19.42 -11.67
CA ASN A 200 -12.74 -18.09 -11.09
C ASN A 200 -11.51 -17.99 -10.18
N LYS A 201 -10.50 -17.26 -10.65
CA LYS A 201 -9.22 -17.11 -9.96
C LYS A 201 -9.35 -16.45 -8.60
N VAL A 202 -10.26 -15.47 -8.49
CA VAL A 202 -10.47 -14.70 -7.26
C VAL A 202 -11.06 -15.61 -6.19
N ILE A 203 -12.09 -16.37 -6.53
CA ILE A 203 -12.72 -17.34 -5.62
C ILE A 203 -11.73 -18.41 -5.19
N ALA A 204 -10.96 -18.98 -6.13
CA ALA A 204 -9.96 -20.01 -5.83
C ALA A 204 -8.86 -19.50 -4.88
N ILE A 205 -8.33 -18.29 -5.10
CA ILE A 205 -7.32 -17.69 -4.22
C ILE A 205 -7.88 -17.38 -2.84
N VAL A 206 -9.09 -16.83 -2.75
CA VAL A 206 -9.74 -16.55 -1.45
C VAL A 206 -9.96 -17.85 -0.68
N ALA A 207 -10.44 -18.89 -1.35
CA ALA A 207 -10.64 -20.21 -0.73
C ALA A 207 -9.31 -20.89 -0.33
N ALA A 208 -8.21 -20.68 -1.07
CA ALA A 208 -6.89 -21.21 -0.72
C ALA A 208 -6.30 -20.58 0.56
N ASN A 209 -6.78 -19.42 0.96
CA ASN A 209 -6.36 -18.75 2.19
C ASN A 209 -7.11 -19.25 3.46
N ILE A 210 -7.81 -20.37 3.40
CA ILE A 210 -8.46 -20.97 4.58
C ILE A 210 -7.44 -21.36 5.66
N SER A 211 -6.18 -21.58 5.29
CA SER A 211 -5.06 -21.88 6.20
C SER A 211 -4.44 -20.62 6.84
N ILE A 212 -5.20 -19.56 7.02
CA ILE A 212 -4.73 -18.38 7.76
C ILE A 212 -4.33 -18.82 9.19
N PRO A 213 -3.24 -18.25 9.77
CA PRO A 213 -2.73 -18.70 11.08
C PRO A 213 -3.76 -18.93 12.17
N PRO A 214 -4.82 -18.14 12.34
CA PRO A 214 -5.86 -18.41 13.32
C PRO A 214 -6.67 -19.69 13.06
N MET A 215 -6.75 -20.17 11.81
CA MET A 215 -7.51 -21.36 11.42
C MET A 215 -6.69 -22.66 11.51
N ILE A 216 -5.36 -22.57 11.54
CA ILE A 216 -4.46 -23.74 11.59
C ILE A 216 -4.76 -24.64 12.78
N PRO A 217 -4.93 -24.17 14.04
CA PRO A 217 -5.25 -25.02 15.17
C PRO A 217 -6.56 -25.80 14.98
N PHE A 218 -7.59 -25.18 14.40
CA PHE A 218 -8.88 -25.83 14.14
C PHE A 218 -8.78 -26.91 13.06
N LEU A 219 -8.01 -26.63 12.00
CA LEU A 219 -7.77 -27.61 10.92
C LEU A 219 -6.95 -28.80 11.42
N LEU A 220 -5.91 -28.56 12.23
CA LEU A 220 -5.11 -29.65 12.84
C LEU A 220 -5.95 -30.48 13.80
N TYR A 221 -6.75 -29.85 14.66
CA TYR A 221 -7.62 -30.56 15.58
C TYR A 221 -8.66 -31.39 14.83
N GLY A 222 -9.31 -30.83 13.82
CA GLY A 222 -10.27 -31.53 12.97
C GLY A 222 -9.65 -32.73 12.25
N SER A 223 -8.45 -32.57 11.70
CA SER A 223 -7.70 -33.66 11.05
C SER A 223 -7.32 -34.74 12.03
N TYR A 224 -6.89 -34.40 13.24
CA TYR A 224 -6.58 -35.35 14.30
C TYR A 224 -7.82 -36.18 14.70
N VAL A 225 -8.93 -35.52 15.02
CA VAL A 225 -10.18 -36.18 15.39
C VAL A 225 -10.70 -37.11 14.29
N THR A 226 -10.58 -36.68 13.03
CA THR A 226 -10.98 -37.49 11.87
C THR A 226 -10.04 -38.67 11.69
N GLY A 227 -8.73 -38.46 11.82
CA GLY A 227 -7.72 -39.51 11.73
C GLY A 227 -7.88 -40.57 12.81
N CYS A 228 -8.26 -40.22 14.05
CA CYS A 228 -8.53 -41.16 15.12
C CYS A 228 -9.76 -42.07 14.86
N LYS A 229 -10.68 -41.66 14.01
CA LYS A 229 -11.88 -42.43 13.65
C LYS A 229 -11.66 -43.37 12.47
N VAL A 230 -10.60 -43.20 11.71
CA VAL A 230 -10.25 -44.09 10.61
C VAL A 230 -9.39 -45.20 11.17
N PRO A 231 -9.83 -46.47 11.12
CA PRO A 231 -9.02 -47.60 11.58
C PRO A 231 -7.80 -47.72 10.65
N VAL A 232 -6.67 -47.24 11.11
CA VAL A 232 -5.40 -47.43 10.43
C VAL A 232 -4.89 -48.79 10.85
N SER A 233 -4.82 -49.76 9.91
CA SER A 233 -4.12 -51.00 10.10
C SER A 233 -2.63 -50.69 10.27
N TYR A 234 -2.15 -50.67 11.50
CA TYR A 234 -0.74 -50.51 11.80
C TYR A 234 0.01 -51.74 11.32
N THR A 235 0.69 -51.66 10.19
CA THR A 235 1.83 -52.55 9.96
C THR A 235 2.89 -52.18 10.96
N HIS A 236 3.11 -53.09 11.93
CA HIS A 236 4.18 -52.98 12.92
C HIS A 236 5.53 -52.84 12.20
N LEU A 237 6.07 -51.64 12.14
CA LEU A 237 7.50 -51.47 11.98
C LEU A 237 8.15 -51.84 13.31
N THR A 238 8.45 -53.13 13.48
CA THR A 238 9.36 -53.59 14.54
C THR A 238 10.71 -53.01 14.24
N LEU A 239 11.14 -52.06 15.08
CA LEU A 239 12.54 -51.66 15.12
C LEU A 239 13.36 -52.87 15.54
N PRO A 240 14.43 -53.23 14.81
CA PRO A 240 15.37 -54.24 15.26
C PRO A 240 16.09 -53.71 16.51
N THR A 241 16.02 -54.47 17.58
CA THR A 241 16.79 -54.33 18.82
C THR A 241 18.26 -54.50 18.55
#